data_886553097a2bee21cb18d78f99b84e30
#
_entry.id   886553097a2bee21cb18d78f99b84e30
#
_cell.length_a   1.000
_cell.length_b   1.000
_cell.length_c   1.000
_cell.angle_alpha   90.00
_cell.angle_beta   90.00
_cell.angle_gamma   90.00
#
_symmetry.space_group_name_H-M   'P 1'
#
loop_
_entity.id
_entity.type
_entity.pdbx_description
1 polymer ?
#
loop_
_entity_poly.entity_id
_entity_poly.type
_entity_poly.pdbx_seq_one_letter_code
_entity_poly.pdbx_strand_id
1 'polypeptide(L)'
;VLYIKSMQFAKNNEGLIPRTLSERYAFLFGEPDKKEAKDTKKILENLMSAVDVKNFGATYAEKGNNIAITGAVQIGQGFNEYEDTEPQVQQILSPFRDGSKDSEKDGEAKNSTLGSKIVSDEAHYFYPFAINPMAYKELVEDLQVTEGYTEEDYENFKRTALVCATSYATNAKAGCDNEFALFVETEMDTYLPNLTQYLVFEKKENKNYISLSLGTVS
;
A
#
# COMPACT_ATOMS: atom_id res chain seq x y z
N VAL A 1 9.11 5.63 7.23
CA VAL A 1 7.71 5.19 7.03
C VAL A 1 6.98 5.03 8.35
N LEU A 2 5.75 5.51 8.46
CA LEU A 2 4.96 5.46 9.68
C LEU A 2 4.03 4.22 9.70
N TYR A 3 3.28 4.00 8.65
CA TYR A 3 2.26 2.96 8.55
C TYR A 3 2.79 1.66 7.93
N ILE A 4 3.76 1.75 7.04
CA ILE A 4 4.31 0.58 6.37
C ILE A 4 5.18 -0.21 7.34
N LYS A 5 5.04 -1.51 7.28
CA LYS A 5 5.56 -2.52 8.18
C LYS A 5 7.08 -2.48 8.33
N SER A 6 7.55 -1.94 9.47
CA SER A 6 8.92 -2.14 9.91
C SER A 6 8.97 -1.90 11.42
N MET A 7 9.52 -2.86 12.18
CA MET A 7 9.63 -2.76 13.66
C MET A 7 8.30 -2.42 14.37
N GLN A 8 7.25 -3.13 14.02
CA GLN A 8 5.92 -2.93 14.61
C GLN A 8 5.78 -3.41 16.04
N PHE A 9 6.78 -4.14 16.54
CA PHE A 9 6.75 -4.69 17.87
C PHE A 9 7.54 -3.85 18.87
N ALA A 10 7.02 -3.70 20.08
CA ALA A 10 7.72 -3.19 21.24
C ALA A 10 7.95 -4.34 22.25
N LYS A 11 9.02 -4.26 23.03
CA LYS A 11 9.28 -5.17 24.14
C LYS A 11 8.78 -4.54 25.43
N ASN A 12 7.94 -5.23 26.15
CA ASN A 12 7.55 -4.87 27.52
C ASN A 12 7.83 -6.05 28.48
N ASN A 13 7.38 -5.95 29.73
CA ASN A 13 7.56 -6.98 30.75
C ASN A 13 6.84 -8.30 30.44
N GLU A 14 5.87 -8.28 29.53
CA GLU A 14 5.07 -9.43 29.10
C GLU A 14 5.58 -10.07 27.80
N GLY A 15 6.57 -9.46 27.14
CA GLY A 15 7.19 -9.96 25.92
C GLY A 15 7.17 -8.97 24.76
N LEU A 16 7.00 -9.50 23.53
CA LEU A 16 6.88 -8.68 22.32
C LEU A 16 5.40 -8.44 22.02
N ILE A 17 5.01 -7.18 21.98
CA ILE A 17 3.66 -6.74 21.63
C ILE A 17 3.68 -5.85 20.39
N PRO A 18 2.62 -5.85 19.57
CA PRO A 18 2.49 -4.89 18.47
C PRO A 18 2.46 -3.46 19.02
N ARG A 19 3.16 -2.54 18.35
CA ARG A 19 3.08 -1.12 18.68
C ARG A 19 1.72 -0.54 18.33
N THR A 20 1.24 0.34 19.19
CA THR A 20 0.17 1.27 18.86
C THR A 20 0.67 2.32 17.87
N LEU A 21 -0.24 3.05 17.22
CA LEU A 21 0.14 4.17 16.34
C LEU A 21 0.93 5.25 17.11
N SER A 22 0.52 5.56 18.32
CA SER A 22 1.22 6.51 19.21
C SER A 22 2.65 6.07 19.53
N GLU A 23 2.84 4.80 19.87
CA GLU A 23 4.18 4.23 20.12
C GLU A 23 5.02 4.17 18.84
N ARG A 24 4.39 3.93 17.70
CA ARG A 24 5.08 3.97 16.40
C ARG A 24 5.52 5.39 16.05
N TYR A 25 4.66 6.37 16.27
CA TYR A 25 4.98 7.78 16.11
C TYR A 25 6.17 8.18 17.02
N ALA A 26 6.09 7.85 18.30
CA ALA A 26 7.15 8.14 19.26
C ALA A 26 8.48 7.47 18.90
N PHE A 27 8.45 6.26 18.36
CA PHE A 27 9.64 5.57 17.90
C PHE A 27 10.34 6.27 16.72
N LEU A 28 9.56 6.90 15.83
CA LEU A 28 10.09 7.54 14.62
C LEU A 28 10.51 8.99 14.86
N PHE A 29 9.74 9.72 15.65
CA PHE A 29 9.88 11.17 15.79
C PHE A 29 10.29 11.62 17.20
N GLY A 30 10.45 10.67 18.13
CA GLY A 30 10.65 10.94 19.54
C GLY A 30 9.35 11.02 20.33
N GLU A 31 9.43 10.82 21.63
CA GLU A 31 8.27 11.00 22.52
C GLU A 31 7.92 12.49 22.60
N PRO A 32 6.73 12.91 22.15
CA PRO A 32 6.32 14.30 22.30
C PRO A 32 6.06 14.59 23.78
N ASP A 33 6.51 15.73 24.26
CA ASP A 33 6.09 16.22 25.56
C ASP A 33 4.58 16.53 25.58
N LYS A 34 4.02 16.87 26.77
CA LYS A 34 2.58 17.15 26.91
C LYS A 34 2.09 18.35 26.08
N LYS A 35 2.98 19.26 25.74
CA LYS A 35 2.67 20.44 24.94
C LYS A 35 2.74 20.12 23.44
N GLU A 36 3.82 19.47 23.03
CA GLU A 36 4.01 19.01 21.64
C GLU A 36 2.94 18.00 21.22
N ALA A 37 2.50 17.10 22.12
CA ALA A 37 1.43 16.15 21.84
C ALA A 37 0.08 16.80 21.49
N LYS A 38 -0.09 18.10 21.77
CA LYS A 38 -1.27 18.92 21.44
C LYS A 38 -0.99 19.94 20.32
N ASP A 39 0.25 20.02 19.88
CA ASP A 39 0.65 20.92 18.81
C ASP A 39 0.40 20.26 17.45
N THR A 40 -0.76 20.52 16.88
CA THR A 40 -1.18 19.97 15.59
C THR A 40 -0.21 20.33 14.47
N LYS A 41 0.40 21.53 14.51
CA LYS A 41 1.39 21.96 13.51
C LYS A 41 2.63 21.06 13.54
N LYS A 42 3.19 20.83 14.74
CA LYS A 42 4.37 19.95 14.91
C LYS A 42 4.09 18.50 14.51
N ILE A 43 2.87 18.03 14.81
CA ILE A 43 2.46 16.68 14.39
C ILE A 43 2.36 16.60 12.86
N LEU A 44 1.78 17.59 12.21
CA LEU A 44 1.70 17.65 10.74
C LEU A 44 3.10 17.67 10.09
N GLU A 45 4.04 18.47 10.59
CA GLU A 45 5.44 18.49 10.14
C GLU A 45 6.06 17.10 10.17
N ASN A 46 5.91 16.40 11.31
CA ASN A 46 6.43 15.06 11.47
C ASN A 46 5.74 14.05 10.53
N LEU A 47 4.42 14.11 10.42
CA LEU A 47 3.66 13.24 9.51
C LEU A 47 4.10 13.43 8.06
N MET A 48 4.24 14.69 7.61
CA MET A 48 4.66 15.01 6.24
C MET A 48 6.12 14.69 5.94
N SER A 49 6.95 14.47 6.96
CA SER A 49 8.31 13.96 6.77
C SER A 49 8.37 12.45 6.52
N ALA A 50 7.28 11.70 6.74
CA ALA A 50 7.22 10.28 6.49
C ALA A 50 6.82 10.02 5.02
N VAL A 51 7.69 9.32 4.28
CA VAL A 51 7.52 9.08 2.84
C VAL A 51 6.22 8.36 2.47
N ASP A 52 5.74 7.46 3.31
CA ASP A 52 4.46 6.77 3.11
C ASP A 52 3.26 7.70 3.32
N VAL A 53 3.31 8.58 4.30
CA VAL A 53 2.30 9.61 4.52
C VAL A 53 2.30 10.62 3.36
N LYS A 54 3.48 11.05 2.93
CA LYS A 54 3.64 12.00 1.84
C LYS A 54 3.12 11.45 0.50
N ASN A 55 3.27 10.15 0.26
CA ASN A 55 2.70 9.52 -0.94
C ASN A 55 1.22 9.20 -0.78
N PHE A 56 0.84 8.45 0.26
CA PHE A 56 -0.47 7.80 0.32
C PHE A 56 -1.44 8.42 1.32
N GLY A 57 -0.98 9.42 2.06
CA GLY A 57 -1.78 10.05 3.10
C GLY A 57 -1.83 9.27 4.41
N ALA A 58 -2.59 9.77 5.35
CA ALA A 58 -2.73 9.19 6.67
C ALA A 58 -3.99 9.65 7.39
N THR A 59 -4.46 8.81 8.30
CA THR A 59 -5.36 9.23 9.38
C THR A 59 -4.62 9.07 10.70
N TYR A 60 -4.47 10.17 11.44
CA TYR A 60 -3.81 10.18 12.74
C TYR A 60 -4.80 10.66 13.81
N ALA A 61 -5.33 9.73 14.58
CA ALA A 61 -6.33 9.96 15.62
C ALA A 61 -5.76 9.58 17.00
N GLU A 62 -4.86 10.42 17.52
CA GLU A 62 -4.15 10.14 18.77
C GLU A 62 -4.07 11.37 19.67
N LYS A 63 -4.20 11.15 21.00
CA LYS A 63 -4.00 12.18 22.04
C LYS A 63 -4.80 13.48 21.83
N GLY A 64 -5.99 13.39 21.25
CA GLY A 64 -6.89 14.52 20.99
C GLY A 64 -6.66 15.22 19.63
N ASN A 65 -5.76 14.73 18.81
CA ASN A 65 -5.63 15.11 17.41
C ASN A 65 -6.50 14.20 16.54
N ASN A 66 -7.14 14.78 15.53
CA ASN A 66 -7.86 14.04 14.51
C ASN A 66 -7.48 14.62 13.15
N ILE A 67 -6.40 14.11 12.59
CA ILE A 67 -5.78 14.61 11.36
C ILE A 67 -6.01 13.57 10.26
N ALA A 68 -6.57 14.03 9.15
CA ALA A 68 -6.72 13.25 7.93
C ALA A 68 -5.96 13.96 6.80
N ILE A 69 -5.04 13.25 6.17
CA ILE A 69 -4.22 13.74 5.06
C ILE A 69 -4.53 12.86 3.85
N THR A 70 -5.03 13.47 2.77
CA THR A 70 -5.14 12.80 1.48
C THR A 70 -3.79 12.82 0.79
N GLY A 71 -3.24 11.66 0.44
CA GLY A 71 -1.94 11.54 -0.19
C GLY A 71 -1.90 12.09 -1.61
N ALA A 72 -0.72 12.53 -2.04
CA ALA A 72 -0.52 13.00 -3.41
C ALA A 72 -0.71 11.86 -4.44
N VAL A 73 -0.40 10.64 -4.07
CA VAL A 73 -0.53 9.44 -4.91
C VAL A 73 -1.80 8.68 -4.54
N GLN A 74 -2.67 8.47 -5.50
CA GLN A 74 -3.88 7.66 -5.37
C GLN A 74 -3.80 6.48 -6.34
N ILE A 75 -3.73 5.26 -5.79
CA ILE A 75 -3.67 4.03 -6.57
C ILE A 75 -5.07 3.40 -6.56
N GLY A 76 -5.63 3.21 -7.74
CA GLY A 76 -6.93 2.55 -7.91
C GLY A 76 -6.83 1.02 -7.80
N GLN A 77 -7.99 0.38 -7.84
CA GLN A 77 -8.06 -1.08 -7.84
C GLN A 77 -7.54 -1.62 -9.17
N GLY A 78 -6.69 -2.64 -9.10
CA GLY A 78 -6.23 -3.39 -10.26
C GLY A 78 -7.23 -4.47 -10.64
N PHE A 79 -7.47 -4.60 -11.94
CA PHE A 79 -8.28 -5.68 -12.49
C PHE A 79 -7.40 -6.57 -13.37
N ASN A 80 -7.71 -7.87 -13.35
CA ASN A 80 -7.04 -8.82 -14.21
C ASN A 80 -7.66 -8.75 -15.61
N GLU A 81 -6.82 -8.51 -16.61
CA GLU A 81 -7.22 -8.39 -18.02
C GLU A 81 -6.97 -9.68 -18.82
N TYR A 82 -6.48 -10.74 -18.19
CA TYR A 82 -6.29 -12.03 -18.80
C TYR A 82 -7.50 -12.93 -18.53
N GLU A 83 -8.30 -13.20 -19.57
CA GLU A 83 -9.57 -13.93 -19.43
C GLU A 83 -9.39 -15.42 -19.06
N ASP A 84 -8.28 -16.04 -19.49
CA ASP A 84 -8.01 -17.47 -19.28
C ASP A 84 -7.42 -17.76 -17.88
N THR A 85 -7.43 -16.81 -16.95
CA THR A 85 -6.97 -17.00 -15.59
C THR A 85 -7.82 -18.00 -14.83
N GLU A 86 -7.22 -19.09 -14.36
CA GLU A 86 -7.89 -20.08 -13.53
C GLU A 86 -7.45 -19.98 -12.06
N PRO A 87 -8.30 -19.42 -11.16
CA PRO A 87 -7.97 -19.37 -9.75
C PRO A 87 -8.13 -20.74 -9.10
N GLN A 88 -7.11 -21.17 -8.37
CA GLN A 88 -7.10 -22.43 -7.61
C GLN A 88 -7.10 -22.13 -6.11
N VAL A 89 -7.95 -22.82 -5.38
CA VAL A 89 -8.01 -22.74 -3.91
C VAL A 89 -7.21 -23.89 -3.32
N GLN A 90 -6.15 -23.57 -2.60
CA GLN A 90 -5.32 -24.52 -1.87
C GLN A 90 -5.67 -24.42 -0.38
N GLN A 91 -5.94 -25.57 0.24
CA GLN A 91 -6.12 -25.64 1.69
C GLN A 91 -4.78 -25.85 2.39
N ILE A 92 -4.58 -25.11 3.47
CA ILE A 92 -3.39 -25.20 4.32
C ILE A 92 -3.82 -25.75 5.68
N LEU A 93 -3.28 -26.89 6.05
CA LEU A 93 -3.53 -27.53 7.36
C LEU A 93 -2.26 -27.41 8.20
N SER A 94 -2.40 -27.02 9.44
CA SER A 94 -1.32 -27.13 10.41
C SER A 94 -1.10 -28.61 10.77
N PRO A 95 0.15 -29.11 10.80
CA PRO A 95 0.44 -30.46 11.26
C PRO A 95 0.34 -30.61 12.79
N PHE A 96 0.14 -29.51 13.50
CA PHE A 96 0.09 -29.53 14.96
C PHE A 96 -1.34 -29.70 15.48
N ARG A 97 -1.46 -30.43 16.58
CA ARG A 97 -2.72 -30.59 17.30
C ARG A 97 -3.15 -29.29 17.96
N ASP A 98 -4.44 -29.00 17.95
CA ASP A 98 -5.01 -27.93 18.77
C ASP A 98 -4.89 -28.31 20.26
N GLY A 99 -4.20 -27.47 21.03
CA GLY A 99 -4.00 -27.63 22.48
C GLY A 99 -5.13 -27.06 23.34
N SER A 100 -6.24 -26.62 22.75
CA SER A 100 -7.38 -26.11 23.52
C SER A 100 -8.05 -27.24 24.30
N LYS A 101 -8.48 -26.95 25.56
CA LYS A 101 -9.12 -27.92 26.44
C LYS A 101 -10.44 -28.51 25.88
N ASP A 102 -11.06 -27.85 24.92
CA ASP A 102 -12.30 -28.32 24.28
C ASP A 102 -12.03 -29.39 23.21
N SER A 103 -10.82 -29.49 22.66
CA SER A 103 -10.44 -30.53 21.72
C SER A 103 -10.10 -31.87 22.36
N GLU A 104 -9.91 -31.91 23.69
CA GLU A 104 -9.61 -33.16 24.41
C GLU A 104 -10.87 -34.01 24.71
N LYS A 105 -12.09 -33.43 24.63
CA LYS A 105 -13.32 -34.11 24.99
C LYS A 105 -13.86 -35.04 23.90
N ASP A 106 -13.53 -34.88 22.66
CA ASP A 106 -14.09 -35.64 21.53
C ASP A 106 -13.17 -36.73 20.98
N GLY A 107 -11.97 -36.96 21.55
CA GLY A 107 -11.06 -38.04 21.17
C GLY A 107 -10.45 -37.93 19.78
N GLU A 108 -10.82 -36.97 18.97
CA GLU A 108 -10.24 -36.68 17.66
C GLU A 108 -9.31 -35.48 17.72
N ALA A 109 -8.06 -35.67 17.31
CA ALA A 109 -7.09 -34.59 17.20
C ALA A 109 -7.51 -33.64 16.07
N LYS A 110 -8.06 -32.49 16.41
CA LYS A 110 -8.32 -31.41 15.45
C LYS A 110 -7.03 -30.63 15.19
N ASN A 111 -6.77 -30.34 13.93
CA ASN A 111 -5.63 -29.49 13.55
C ASN A 111 -5.87 -28.05 14.05
N SER A 112 -4.84 -27.42 14.62
CA SER A 112 -4.92 -26.12 15.29
C SER A 112 -5.21 -24.96 14.33
N THR A 113 -4.90 -25.10 13.04
CA THR A 113 -5.06 -24.02 12.06
C THR A 113 -5.50 -24.58 10.72
N LEU A 114 -6.62 -24.04 10.24
CA LEU A 114 -7.10 -24.24 8.88
C LEU A 114 -6.98 -22.90 8.15
N GLY A 115 -6.26 -22.89 7.02
CA GLY A 115 -6.13 -21.72 6.16
C GLY A 115 -6.42 -22.07 4.71
N SER A 116 -6.74 -21.06 3.91
CA SER A 116 -6.83 -21.20 2.47
C SER A 116 -5.91 -20.22 1.77
N LYS A 117 -5.34 -20.64 0.67
CA LYS A 117 -4.54 -19.82 -0.23
C LYS A 117 -5.18 -19.91 -1.61
N ILE A 118 -5.40 -18.75 -2.24
CA ILE A 118 -5.84 -18.67 -3.62
C ILE A 118 -4.62 -18.34 -4.46
N VAL A 119 -4.40 -19.12 -5.50
CA VAL A 119 -3.33 -18.91 -6.49
C VAL A 119 -3.95 -18.93 -7.88
N SER A 120 -3.36 -18.19 -8.80
CA SER A 120 -3.64 -18.28 -10.23
C SER A 120 -2.37 -18.72 -10.94
N ASP A 121 -2.51 -19.46 -12.01
CA ASP A 121 -1.41 -19.87 -12.86
C ASP A 121 -0.82 -18.68 -13.63
N GLU A 122 -1.69 -17.83 -14.17
CA GLU A 122 -1.32 -16.60 -14.86
C GLU A 122 -2.40 -15.54 -14.64
N ALA A 123 -1.99 -14.29 -14.40
CA ALA A 123 -2.88 -13.15 -14.30
C ALA A 123 -2.12 -11.85 -14.57
N HIS A 124 -2.74 -10.91 -15.27
CA HIS A 124 -2.17 -9.61 -15.63
C HIS A 124 -3.06 -8.50 -15.10
N TYR A 125 -2.59 -7.80 -14.06
CA TYR A 125 -3.33 -6.74 -13.38
C TYR A 125 -2.86 -5.37 -13.81
N PHE A 126 -3.78 -4.52 -14.26
CA PHE A 126 -3.53 -3.11 -14.52
C PHE A 126 -4.03 -2.26 -13.36
N TYR A 127 -3.14 -1.51 -12.75
CA TYR A 127 -3.43 -0.60 -11.64
C TYR A 127 -3.40 0.84 -12.15
N PRO A 128 -4.54 1.54 -12.17
CA PRO A 128 -4.53 2.98 -12.44
C PRO A 128 -3.97 3.72 -11.24
N PHE A 129 -3.26 4.80 -11.47
CA PHE A 129 -2.86 5.72 -10.43
C PHE A 129 -2.93 7.18 -10.92
N ALA A 130 -3.10 8.08 -9.98
CA ALA A 130 -3.00 9.51 -10.21
C ALA A 130 -2.06 10.13 -9.19
N ILE A 131 -1.26 11.10 -9.62
CA ILE A 131 -0.38 11.88 -8.75
C ILE A 131 -0.79 13.34 -8.86
N ASN A 132 -1.20 13.92 -7.73
CA ASN A 132 -1.54 15.32 -7.63
C ASN A 132 -0.55 16.04 -6.71
N PRO A 133 0.47 16.71 -7.25
CA PRO A 133 1.43 17.45 -6.44
C PRO A 133 0.81 18.61 -5.68
N MET A 134 -0.35 19.13 -6.15
CA MET A 134 -1.09 20.22 -5.50
C MET A 134 -1.94 19.75 -4.30
N ALA A 135 -1.97 18.46 -3.98
CA ALA A 135 -2.71 17.94 -2.82
C ALA A 135 -2.33 18.61 -1.49
N TYR A 136 -1.14 19.17 -1.41
CA TYR A 136 -0.59 19.80 -0.20
C TYR A 136 -0.53 21.33 -0.25
N LYS A 137 -1.23 21.97 -1.20
CA LYS A 137 -1.17 23.42 -1.38
C LYS A 137 -1.43 24.19 -0.08
N GLU A 138 -2.49 23.87 0.65
CA GLU A 138 -2.80 24.49 1.94
C GLU A 138 -1.71 24.27 2.99
N LEU A 139 -1.16 23.04 3.06
CA LEU A 139 -0.09 22.69 4.00
C LEU A 139 1.22 23.43 3.70
N VAL A 140 1.46 23.79 2.44
CA VAL A 140 2.64 24.54 1.99
C VAL A 140 2.42 26.04 2.17
N GLU A 141 1.37 26.58 1.58
CA GLU A 141 1.15 28.04 1.47
C GLU A 141 0.63 28.65 2.78
N ASP A 142 -0.37 28.03 3.39
CA ASP A 142 -1.07 28.60 4.53
C ASP A 142 -0.46 28.15 5.87
N LEU A 143 -0.18 26.86 6.02
CA LEU A 143 0.31 26.28 7.26
C LEU A 143 1.83 26.20 7.36
N GLN A 144 2.53 26.16 6.23
CA GLN A 144 3.99 26.10 6.13
C GLN A 144 4.57 24.92 6.97
N VAL A 145 3.97 23.75 6.86
CA VAL A 145 4.37 22.52 7.58
C VAL A 145 5.15 21.54 6.72
N THR A 146 5.22 21.76 5.42
CA THR A 146 5.90 20.91 4.45
C THR A 146 6.31 21.73 3.23
N GLU A 147 7.27 21.19 2.46
CA GLU A 147 7.63 21.67 1.12
C GLU A 147 6.69 21.18 0.02
N GLY A 148 5.71 20.30 0.38
CA GLY A 148 4.80 19.69 -0.56
C GLY A 148 5.33 18.37 -1.15
N TYR A 149 4.75 17.97 -2.27
CA TYR A 149 5.20 16.81 -3.05
C TYR A 149 6.24 17.27 -4.07
N THR A 150 7.47 16.84 -3.89
CA THR A 150 8.62 17.33 -4.66
C THR A 150 8.89 16.44 -5.88
N GLU A 151 9.71 16.94 -6.79
CA GLU A 151 10.26 16.17 -7.92
C GLU A 151 11.01 14.92 -7.43
N GLU A 152 11.74 15.02 -6.32
CA GLU A 152 12.44 13.88 -5.73
C GLU A 152 11.46 12.82 -5.24
N ASP A 153 10.33 13.21 -4.64
CA ASP A 153 9.27 12.27 -4.22
C ASP A 153 8.70 11.54 -5.44
N TYR A 154 8.45 12.26 -6.52
CA TYR A 154 7.95 11.70 -7.77
C TYR A 154 8.92 10.70 -8.40
N GLU A 155 10.20 11.07 -8.54
CA GLU A 155 11.21 10.17 -9.08
C GLU A 155 11.45 8.93 -8.21
N ASN A 156 11.35 9.07 -6.88
CA ASN A 156 11.38 7.94 -5.96
C ASN A 156 10.18 7.02 -6.13
N PHE A 157 8.99 7.60 -6.32
CA PHE A 157 7.78 6.83 -6.62
C PHE A 157 7.92 6.08 -7.94
N LYS A 158 8.35 6.74 -9.03
CA LYS A 158 8.57 6.12 -10.35
C LYS A 158 9.52 4.93 -10.25
N ARG A 159 10.68 5.11 -9.65
CA ARG A 159 11.67 4.02 -9.48
C ARG A 159 11.11 2.85 -8.68
N THR A 160 10.34 3.13 -7.63
CA THR A 160 9.73 2.09 -6.80
C THR A 160 8.63 1.36 -7.55
N ALA A 161 7.77 2.08 -8.28
CA ALA A 161 6.70 1.50 -9.06
C ALA A 161 7.18 0.52 -10.13
N LEU A 162 8.36 0.78 -10.73
CA LEU A 162 8.97 -0.10 -11.74
C LEU A 162 9.42 -1.45 -11.20
N VAL A 163 9.62 -1.61 -9.91
CA VAL A 163 10.21 -2.83 -9.32
C VAL A 163 9.40 -3.41 -8.15
N CYS A 164 8.30 -2.77 -7.75
CA CYS A 164 7.62 -3.09 -6.49
C CYS A 164 7.05 -4.51 -6.46
N ALA A 165 6.50 -5.02 -7.56
CA ALA A 165 5.96 -6.37 -7.62
C ALA A 165 7.09 -7.41 -7.58
N THR A 166 8.13 -7.23 -8.39
CA THR A 166 9.29 -8.12 -8.46
C THR A 166 10.08 -8.15 -7.15
N SER A 167 10.20 -7.01 -6.46
CA SER A 167 10.95 -6.92 -5.20
C SER A 167 10.20 -7.45 -3.98
N TYR A 168 8.89 -7.63 -4.07
CA TYR A 168 8.06 -8.08 -2.95
C TYR A 168 8.00 -9.60 -2.86
N ALA A 169 9.05 -10.20 -2.31
CA ALA A 169 9.21 -11.65 -2.19
C ALA A 169 8.39 -12.23 -1.03
N THR A 170 7.23 -12.80 -1.36
CA THR A 170 6.46 -13.65 -0.44
C THR A 170 6.04 -14.93 -1.16
N ASN A 171 5.63 -15.96 -0.43
CA ASN A 171 5.16 -17.20 -1.04
C ASN A 171 4.01 -16.99 -2.04
N ALA A 172 3.11 -16.04 -1.75
CA ALA A 172 1.97 -15.73 -2.63
C ALA A 172 2.33 -14.76 -3.78
N LYS A 173 3.52 -14.18 -3.76
CA LYS A 173 3.99 -13.19 -4.74
C LYS A 173 5.25 -13.64 -5.49
N ALA A 174 5.74 -14.85 -5.22
CA ALA A 174 6.84 -15.42 -5.98
C ALA A 174 6.43 -15.56 -7.46
N GLY A 175 7.22 -14.98 -8.35
CA GLY A 175 6.93 -14.95 -9.78
C GLY A 175 6.06 -13.78 -10.26
N CYS A 176 5.70 -12.82 -9.37
CA CYS A 176 5.06 -11.58 -9.80
C CYS A 176 6.12 -10.60 -10.29
N ASP A 177 5.93 -10.08 -11.48
CA ASP A 177 6.83 -9.13 -12.12
C ASP A 177 6.13 -7.83 -12.51
N ASN A 178 6.91 -6.76 -12.61
CA ASN A 178 6.48 -5.53 -13.24
C ASN A 178 6.73 -5.64 -14.75
N GLU A 179 5.70 -5.91 -15.52
CA GLU A 179 5.83 -6.09 -16.97
C GLU A 179 5.72 -4.77 -17.74
N PHE A 180 4.96 -3.82 -17.21
CA PHE A 180 4.67 -2.56 -17.89
C PHE A 180 4.43 -1.43 -16.88
N ALA A 181 4.87 -0.22 -17.22
CA ALA A 181 4.51 1.00 -16.52
C ALA A 181 4.40 2.16 -17.51
N LEU A 182 3.29 2.89 -17.46
CA LEU A 182 3.05 4.08 -18.26
C LEU A 182 2.86 5.27 -17.33
N PHE A 183 3.75 6.25 -17.42
CA PHE A 183 3.64 7.53 -16.75
C PHE A 183 3.34 8.61 -17.77
N VAL A 184 2.29 9.37 -17.53
CA VAL A 184 1.87 10.48 -18.39
C VAL A 184 1.87 11.75 -17.55
N GLU A 185 2.74 12.67 -17.92
CA GLU A 185 2.81 14.00 -17.32
C GLU A 185 1.92 14.96 -18.11
N THR A 186 1.17 15.78 -17.40
CA THR A 186 0.23 16.73 -17.98
C THR A 186 0.50 18.14 -17.47
N GLU A 187 0.03 19.13 -18.21
CA GLU A 187 -0.07 20.49 -17.69
C GLU A 187 -1.01 20.55 -16.47
N MET A 188 -0.84 21.55 -15.63
CA MET A 188 -1.51 21.67 -14.32
C MET A 188 -3.04 21.56 -14.40
N ASP A 189 -3.65 22.08 -15.46
CA ASP A 189 -5.11 22.11 -15.64
C ASP A 189 -5.62 21.00 -16.55
N THR A 190 -4.80 20.03 -16.87
CA THR A 190 -5.16 18.92 -17.76
C THR A 190 -5.43 17.65 -16.96
N TYR A 191 -6.66 17.17 -17.04
CA TYR A 191 -7.12 15.97 -16.36
C TYR A 191 -7.36 14.85 -17.36
N LEU A 192 -6.70 13.72 -17.16
CA LEU A 192 -6.87 12.54 -17.98
C LEU A 192 -7.89 11.58 -17.36
N PRO A 193 -8.66 10.86 -18.18
CA PRO A 193 -9.51 9.78 -17.68
C PRO A 193 -8.64 8.61 -17.16
N ASN A 194 -9.31 7.60 -16.60
CA ASN A 194 -8.62 6.37 -16.24
C ASN A 194 -8.01 5.70 -17.48
N LEU A 195 -6.68 5.73 -17.59
CA LEU A 195 -5.96 5.25 -18.76
C LEU A 195 -6.02 3.73 -18.93
N THR A 196 -6.31 2.96 -17.86
CA THR A 196 -6.39 1.50 -17.97
C THR A 196 -7.50 1.03 -18.88
N GLN A 197 -8.58 1.80 -19.03
CA GLN A 197 -9.66 1.46 -19.97
C GLN A 197 -9.29 1.59 -21.46
N TYR A 198 -8.14 2.18 -21.77
CA TYR A 198 -7.59 2.29 -23.13
C TYR A 198 -6.47 1.28 -23.40
N LEU A 199 -6.07 0.52 -22.38
CA LEU A 199 -5.09 -0.54 -22.54
C LEU A 199 -5.81 -1.82 -22.98
N VAL A 200 -5.23 -2.48 -23.96
CA VAL A 200 -5.68 -3.79 -24.44
C VAL A 200 -4.54 -4.77 -24.22
N PHE A 201 -4.82 -5.82 -23.47
CA PHE A 201 -3.91 -6.94 -23.27
C PHE A 201 -4.29 -8.07 -24.22
N GLU A 202 -3.31 -8.60 -24.93
CA GLU A 202 -3.49 -9.77 -25.80
C GLU A 202 -2.32 -10.74 -25.61
N LYS A 203 -2.62 -12.03 -25.52
CA LYS A 203 -1.61 -13.08 -25.55
C LYS A 203 -1.62 -13.77 -26.89
N LYS A 204 -0.50 -13.74 -27.61
CA LYS A 204 -0.33 -14.39 -28.92
C LYS A 204 0.99 -15.17 -28.93
N GLU A 205 0.95 -16.44 -29.31
CA GLU A 205 2.14 -17.29 -29.46
C GLU A 205 3.08 -17.27 -28.23
N ASN A 206 2.53 -17.36 -27.01
CA ASN A 206 3.25 -17.26 -25.73
C ASN A 206 3.96 -15.91 -25.50
N LYS A 207 3.52 -14.83 -26.14
CA LYS A 207 4.00 -13.46 -25.91
C LYS A 207 2.86 -12.57 -25.48
N ASN A 208 3.16 -11.71 -24.51
CA ASN A 208 2.23 -10.69 -24.02
C ASN A 208 2.38 -9.43 -24.85
N TYR A 209 1.25 -8.90 -25.32
CA TYR A 209 1.16 -7.64 -26.06
C TYR A 209 0.27 -6.68 -25.29
N ILE A 210 0.77 -5.49 -25.09
CA ILE A 210 0.01 -4.38 -24.52
C ILE A 210 -0.07 -3.30 -25.57
N SER A 211 -1.29 -2.92 -25.94
CA SER A 211 -1.53 -1.85 -26.89
C SER A 211 -2.39 -0.77 -26.27
N LEU A 212 -2.16 0.49 -26.69
CA LEU A 212 -2.98 1.62 -26.30
C LEU A 212 -4.01 1.88 -27.42
N SER A 213 -5.28 1.58 -27.14
CA SER A 213 -6.38 1.85 -28.04
C SER A 213 -6.95 3.24 -27.73
N LEU A 214 -6.39 4.25 -28.38
CA LEU A 214 -6.98 5.59 -28.36
C LEU A 214 -8.18 5.56 -29.32
N GLY A 215 -9.34 5.13 -28.79
CA GLY A 215 -10.59 5.23 -29.53
C GLY A 215 -10.82 6.66 -29.99
N THR A 216 -11.34 6.85 -31.18
CA THR A 216 -11.82 8.15 -31.64
C THR A 216 -12.84 8.67 -30.62
N VAL A 217 -12.49 9.72 -29.92
CA VAL A 217 -13.44 10.47 -29.10
C VAL A 217 -14.43 11.09 -30.09
N SER A 218 -15.63 10.51 -30.12
CA SER A 218 -16.75 11.06 -30.88
C SER A 218 -17.47 12.12 -30.09
#